data_130183ab3a6392ca33790080566591fc
#
_entry.id   130183ab3a6392ca33790080566591fc
#
_cell.length_a   1.000
_cell.length_b   1.000
_cell.length_c   1.000
_cell.angle_alpha   90.00
_cell.angle_beta   90.00
_cell.angle_gamma   90.00
#
_symmetry.space_group_name_H-M   'P 1'
#
loop_
_entity.id
_entity.type
_entity.pdbx_description
1 polymer ?
#
loop_
_entity_poly.entity_id
_entity_poly.type
_entity_poly.pdbx_seq_one_letter_code
_entity_poly.pdbx_strand_id
1 'polypeptide(L)'
;IRLSKGEIIGWISADDTYTPSALKIISNYFNNNKNIDFLFGSVKKNNWVNNKRKKIYHGFHSEKIHYKFNIYPSTSGGFFIKKKSHLKLGFYNTDFYHLSDYDLFYRMIVKLKMIGTSTKKNELIANFRPGGLSETLHWFKRLLIESKIRIHNKQNFIFVLILFLLHFINYYRNIVLRFFK
;
A
#
# COMPACT_ATOMS: atom_id res chain seq x y z
N ILE A 1 -2.67 -17.45 2.04
CA ILE A 1 -1.96 -17.26 3.34
C ILE A 1 -1.98 -18.57 4.14
N ARG A 2 -3.15 -19.13 4.43
CA ARG A 2 -3.23 -20.40 5.22
C ARG A 2 -2.47 -21.55 4.56
N LEU A 3 -2.55 -21.70 3.25
CA LEU A 3 -1.92 -22.74 2.46
C LEU A 3 -0.43 -22.48 2.17
N SER A 4 0.04 -21.26 2.37
CA SER A 4 1.45 -20.94 2.09
C SER A 4 2.37 -21.68 3.07
N LYS A 5 3.46 -22.27 2.56
CA LYS A 5 4.46 -23.00 3.37
C LYS A 5 5.68 -22.11 3.71
N GLY A 6 5.91 -21.03 2.97
CA GLY A 6 7.06 -20.15 3.15
C GLY A 6 7.01 -19.34 4.44
N GLU A 7 8.16 -18.95 4.95
CA GLU A 7 8.32 -18.07 6.12
C GLU A 7 7.97 -16.61 5.80
N ILE A 8 8.19 -16.21 4.54
CA ILE A 8 7.88 -14.88 4.03
C ILE A 8 6.76 -15.04 3.02
N ILE A 9 5.72 -14.23 3.16
CA ILE A 9 4.55 -14.22 2.28
C ILE A 9 4.61 -12.93 1.46
N GLY A 10 4.49 -13.07 0.15
CA GLY A 10 4.23 -12.00 -0.80
C GLY A 10 2.97 -12.29 -1.59
N TRP A 11 2.41 -11.28 -2.20
CA TRP A 11 1.26 -11.37 -3.07
C TRP A 11 1.50 -10.60 -4.36
N ILE A 12 1.10 -11.17 -5.47
CA ILE A 12 1.20 -10.53 -6.78
C ILE A 12 -0.08 -10.77 -7.56
N SER A 13 -0.57 -9.74 -8.25
CA SER A 13 -1.72 -9.85 -9.14
C SER A 13 -1.37 -10.67 -10.39
N ALA A 14 -2.37 -11.29 -11.00
CA ALA A 14 -2.16 -12.14 -12.18
C ALA A 14 -1.60 -11.38 -13.41
N ASP A 15 -1.74 -10.06 -13.43
CA ASP A 15 -1.28 -9.15 -14.49
C ASP A 15 0.04 -8.45 -14.16
N ASP A 16 0.56 -8.63 -12.94
CA ASP A 16 1.85 -8.09 -12.50
C ASP A 16 2.97 -9.13 -12.66
N THR A 17 4.22 -8.66 -12.61
CA THR A 17 5.39 -9.56 -12.67
C THR A 17 6.45 -9.13 -11.66
N TYR A 18 7.10 -10.12 -11.03
CA TYR A 18 8.33 -9.86 -10.28
C TYR A 18 9.52 -9.66 -11.22
N THR A 19 10.49 -8.86 -10.79
CA THR A 19 11.78 -8.78 -11.49
C THR A 19 12.60 -10.05 -11.22
N PRO A 20 13.56 -10.43 -12.10
CA PRO A 20 14.38 -11.63 -11.90
C PRO A 20 15.14 -11.65 -10.57
N SER A 21 15.53 -10.47 -10.05
CA SER A 21 16.26 -10.34 -8.79
C SER A 21 15.38 -10.21 -7.56
N ALA A 22 14.06 -10.12 -7.71
CA ALA A 22 13.12 -9.79 -6.63
C ALA A 22 13.28 -10.67 -5.40
N LEU A 23 13.16 -11.99 -5.58
CA LEU A 23 13.21 -12.94 -4.45
C LEU A 23 14.56 -12.91 -3.72
N LYS A 24 15.66 -12.73 -4.45
CA LYS A 24 17.01 -12.58 -3.86
C LYS A 24 17.10 -11.31 -3.01
N ILE A 25 16.61 -10.19 -3.52
CA ILE A 25 16.59 -8.91 -2.79
C ILE A 25 15.76 -9.06 -1.52
N ILE A 26 14.52 -9.58 -1.64
CA ILE A 26 13.61 -9.77 -0.51
C ILE A 26 14.25 -10.64 0.58
N SER A 27 14.80 -11.81 0.18
CA SER A 27 15.47 -12.73 1.10
C SER A 27 16.63 -12.05 1.84
N ASN A 28 17.46 -11.28 1.13
CA ASN A 28 18.57 -10.55 1.74
C ASN A 28 18.09 -9.55 2.80
N TYR A 29 17.01 -8.78 2.53
CA TYR A 29 16.48 -7.84 3.50
C TYR A 29 16.00 -8.52 4.78
N PHE A 30 15.26 -9.63 4.67
CA PHE A 30 14.79 -10.37 5.85
C PHE A 30 15.92 -11.09 6.58
N ASN A 31 16.96 -11.53 5.88
CA ASN A 31 18.12 -12.19 6.47
C ASN A 31 18.99 -11.21 7.26
N ASN A 32 19.22 -10.03 6.70
CA ASN A 32 20.06 -9.00 7.30
C ASN A 32 19.32 -8.20 8.40
N ASN A 33 18.00 -8.22 8.40
CA ASN A 33 17.17 -7.46 9.35
C ASN A 33 16.18 -8.39 10.06
N LYS A 34 16.68 -9.19 11.00
CA LYS A 34 15.86 -10.20 11.69
C LYS A 34 14.65 -9.65 12.46
N ASN A 35 14.71 -8.36 12.85
CA ASN A 35 13.68 -7.71 13.67
C ASN A 35 12.52 -7.13 12.85
N ILE A 36 12.60 -7.09 11.51
CA ILE A 36 11.49 -6.57 10.70
C ILE A 36 10.37 -7.60 10.60
N ASP A 37 9.14 -7.13 10.60
CA ASP A 37 7.93 -7.90 10.36
C ASP A 37 7.57 -7.92 8.87
N PHE A 38 7.78 -6.79 8.18
CA PHE A 38 7.40 -6.61 6.79
C PHE A 38 8.38 -5.75 5.99
N LEU A 39 8.26 -5.84 4.67
CA LEU A 39 9.07 -5.11 3.69
C LEU A 39 8.18 -4.56 2.58
N PHE A 40 8.39 -3.30 2.18
CA PHE A 40 7.87 -2.75 0.94
C PHE A 40 9.00 -2.59 -0.10
N GLY A 41 8.87 -3.31 -1.21
CA GLY A 41 9.76 -3.18 -2.34
C GLY A 41 9.35 -2.06 -3.30
N SER A 42 10.30 -1.57 -4.06
CA SER A 42 10.04 -0.60 -5.13
C SER A 42 9.33 -1.26 -6.31
N VAL A 43 8.26 -0.64 -6.79
CA VAL A 43 7.42 -1.16 -7.88
C VAL A 43 7.36 -0.15 -9.01
N LYS A 44 7.63 -0.62 -10.23
CA LYS A 44 7.55 0.20 -11.43
C LYS A 44 6.18 0.08 -12.08
N LYS A 45 5.49 1.19 -12.25
CA LYS A 45 4.25 1.24 -13.04
C LYS A 45 4.63 1.40 -14.52
N ASN A 46 4.24 0.43 -15.34
CA ASN A 46 4.41 0.48 -16.78
C ASN A 46 3.16 1.09 -17.42
N ASN A 47 3.25 2.33 -17.90
CA ASN A 47 2.20 2.92 -18.72
C ASN A 47 2.37 2.46 -20.18
N TRP A 48 1.61 1.46 -20.59
CA TRP A 48 1.63 0.92 -21.95
C TRP A 48 1.05 1.89 -22.99
N VAL A 49 0.18 2.81 -22.59
CA VAL A 49 -0.54 3.74 -23.50
C VAL A 49 0.30 4.96 -23.88
N ASN A 50 1.22 5.38 -23.04
CA ASN A 50 2.12 6.50 -23.34
C ASN A 50 3.50 6.22 -22.73
N ASN A 51 4.46 5.86 -23.56
CA ASN A 51 5.83 5.49 -23.18
C ASN A 51 6.62 6.59 -22.40
N LYS A 52 5.97 7.72 -22.06
CA LYS A 52 6.62 8.93 -21.57
C LYS A 52 6.70 9.10 -20.05
N ARG A 53 5.97 8.33 -19.22
CA ARG A 53 6.04 8.48 -17.76
C ARG A 53 6.09 7.15 -17.01
N LYS A 54 7.29 6.62 -16.85
CA LYS A 54 7.56 5.51 -15.91
C LYS A 54 7.45 6.07 -14.49
N LYS A 55 6.45 5.65 -13.70
CA LYS A 55 6.32 6.01 -12.29
C LYS A 55 6.86 4.87 -11.43
N ILE A 56 7.74 5.18 -10.47
CA ILE A 56 8.20 4.24 -9.47
C ILE A 56 7.46 4.55 -8.17
N TYR A 57 6.71 3.57 -7.68
CA TYR A 57 6.18 3.56 -6.32
C TYR A 57 7.26 3.01 -5.42
N HIS A 58 7.66 3.78 -4.43
CA HIS A 58 8.77 3.42 -3.58
C HIS A 58 8.45 3.70 -2.12
N GLY A 59 8.89 2.75 -1.30
CA GLY A 59 8.96 2.90 0.13
C GLY A 59 7.60 2.90 0.84
N PHE A 60 7.72 2.90 2.13
CA PHE A 60 6.69 3.31 3.04
C PHE A 60 7.37 4.16 4.11
N HIS A 61 6.62 5.04 4.72
CA HIS A 61 7.12 5.77 5.87
C HIS A 61 6.73 4.96 7.11
N SER A 62 7.72 4.60 7.93
CA SER A 62 7.50 3.89 9.21
C SER A 62 6.74 4.75 10.21
N GLU A 63 6.71 6.07 9.98
CA GLU A 63 6.02 7.01 10.81
C GLU A 63 4.50 6.86 10.66
N LYS A 64 3.82 6.52 11.74
CA LYS A 64 2.36 6.37 11.81
C LYS A 64 1.59 7.60 11.32
N ILE A 65 2.21 8.79 11.38
CA ILE A 65 1.59 10.03 10.95
C ILE A 65 1.20 10.01 9.48
N HIS A 66 1.99 9.36 8.61
CA HIS A 66 1.67 9.23 7.19
C HIS A 66 0.38 8.44 6.97
N TYR A 67 0.16 7.39 7.76
CA TYR A 67 -1.08 6.63 7.71
C TYR A 67 -2.27 7.39 8.31
N LYS A 68 -2.02 8.21 9.32
CA LYS A 68 -3.06 9.09 9.85
C LYS A 68 -3.55 10.08 8.78
N PHE A 69 -2.72 10.43 7.80
CA PHE A 69 -3.04 11.39 6.74
C PHE A 69 -3.27 10.76 5.35
N ASN A 70 -3.73 9.51 5.28
CA ASN A 70 -4.03 8.81 4.02
C ASN A 70 -2.84 8.68 3.06
N ILE A 71 -1.64 8.49 3.57
CA ILE A 71 -0.48 8.22 2.75
C ILE A 71 -0.35 6.71 2.55
N TYR A 72 -0.41 6.29 1.30
CA TYR A 72 -0.22 4.90 0.92
C TYR A 72 1.27 4.55 0.82
N PRO A 73 1.67 3.32 1.23
CA PRO A 73 3.01 2.83 0.92
C PRO A 73 3.13 2.53 -0.57
N SER A 74 4.18 1.87 -0.97
CA SER A 74 4.30 1.20 -2.27
C SER A 74 3.10 0.30 -2.52
N THR A 75 2.95 -0.27 -3.71
CA THR A 75 1.78 -1.08 -4.04
C THR A 75 1.78 -2.43 -3.32
N SER A 76 0.61 -3.07 -3.25
CA SER A 76 0.46 -4.43 -2.70
C SER A 76 1.38 -5.47 -3.36
N GLY A 77 1.68 -5.32 -4.66
CA GLY A 77 2.65 -6.18 -5.36
C GLY A 77 4.09 -6.05 -4.87
N GLY A 78 4.43 -4.97 -4.14
CA GLY A 78 5.71 -4.80 -3.47
C GLY A 78 5.72 -5.20 -1.99
N PHE A 79 4.62 -5.72 -1.46
CA PHE A 79 4.47 -6.02 -0.04
C PHE A 79 4.85 -7.45 0.30
N PHE A 80 5.72 -7.60 1.31
CA PHE A 80 6.15 -8.89 1.85
C PHE A 80 6.12 -8.85 3.38
N ILE A 81 5.68 -9.93 4.02
CA ILE A 81 5.53 -10.02 5.46
C ILE A 81 5.93 -11.40 5.97
N LYS A 82 6.52 -11.48 7.16
CA LYS A 82 6.74 -12.76 7.82
C LYS A 82 5.40 -13.45 8.09
N LYS A 83 5.30 -14.75 7.80
CA LYS A 83 4.07 -15.53 8.02
C LYS A 83 3.55 -15.39 9.46
N LYS A 84 4.43 -15.50 10.46
CA LYS A 84 4.07 -15.31 11.87
C LYS A 84 3.49 -13.94 12.16
N SER A 85 4.03 -12.88 11.55
CA SER A 85 3.54 -11.51 11.70
C SER A 85 2.19 -11.33 11.01
N HIS A 86 2.00 -11.96 9.85
CA HIS A 86 0.71 -11.95 9.16
C HIS A 86 -0.39 -12.67 9.96
N LEU A 87 -0.07 -13.80 10.58
CA LEU A 87 -1.03 -14.51 11.43
C LEU A 87 -1.43 -13.67 12.65
N LYS A 88 -0.49 -12.93 13.24
CA LYS A 88 -0.76 -11.98 14.33
C LYS A 88 -1.61 -10.79 13.86
N LEU A 89 -1.37 -10.28 12.64
CA LEU A 89 -2.12 -9.19 12.04
C LEU A 89 -3.56 -9.58 11.69
N GLY A 90 -3.80 -10.84 11.38
CA GLY A 90 -5.07 -11.35 10.87
C GLY A 90 -5.17 -11.22 9.34
N PHE A 91 -6.31 -11.66 8.81
CA PHE A 91 -6.56 -11.70 7.38
C PHE A 91 -7.07 -10.37 6.83
N TYR A 92 -7.16 -10.29 5.50
CA TYR A 92 -7.81 -9.19 4.80
C TYR A 92 -9.29 -9.11 5.19
N ASN A 93 -9.78 -7.90 5.44
CA ASN A 93 -11.21 -7.68 5.68
C ASN A 93 -11.93 -7.60 4.34
N THR A 94 -12.80 -8.58 4.08
CA THR A 94 -13.55 -8.68 2.83
C THR A 94 -14.66 -7.65 2.68
N ASP A 95 -15.11 -7.02 3.79
CA ASP A 95 -16.11 -5.94 3.76
C ASP A 95 -15.57 -4.68 3.05
N PHE A 96 -14.24 -4.55 2.99
CA PHE A 96 -13.55 -3.47 2.29
C PHE A 96 -12.96 -3.91 0.96
N TYR A 97 -13.72 -4.65 0.16
CA TYR A 97 -13.30 -5.33 -1.06
C TYR A 97 -12.30 -4.54 -1.94
N HIS A 98 -12.55 -3.25 -2.21
CA HIS A 98 -11.67 -2.43 -3.06
C HIS A 98 -10.42 -1.90 -2.34
N LEU A 99 -10.40 -1.85 -1.02
CA LEU A 99 -9.35 -1.27 -0.19
C LEU A 99 -9.00 -2.15 1.02
N SER A 100 -9.13 -3.47 0.87
CA SER A 100 -8.79 -4.43 1.91
C SER A 100 -7.29 -4.42 2.24
N ASP A 101 -6.44 -4.08 1.28
CA ASP A 101 -5.02 -3.84 1.48
C ASP A 101 -4.77 -2.59 2.34
N TYR A 102 -5.52 -1.51 2.13
CA TYR A 102 -5.42 -0.32 2.97
C TYR A 102 -5.80 -0.60 4.42
N ASP A 103 -6.88 -1.35 4.66
CA ASP A 103 -7.26 -1.79 6.02
C ASP A 103 -6.14 -2.62 6.66
N LEU A 104 -5.59 -3.59 5.92
CA LEU A 104 -4.51 -4.43 6.40
C LEU A 104 -3.28 -3.60 6.80
N PHE A 105 -2.85 -2.69 5.94
CA PHE A 105 -1.70 -1.82 6.20
C PHE A 105 -1.97 -0.84 7.34
N TYR A 106 -3.20 -0.33 7.46
CA TYR A 106 -3.60 0.51 8.59
C TYR A 106 -3.48 -0.23 9.92
N ARG A 107 -4.01 -1.45 10.00
CA ARG A 107 -3.88 -2.31 11.19
C ARG A 107 -2.42 -2.62 11.51
N MET A 108 -1.65 -2.99 10.51
CA MET A 108 -0.24 -3.35 10.63
C MET A 108 0.61 -2.20 11.18
N ILE A 109 0.51 -1.03 10.57
CA ILE A 109 1.39 0.11 10.85
C ILE A 109 0.86 0.94 12.02
N VAL A 110 -0.44 1.28 12.01
CA VAL A 110 -1.01 2.21 12.99
C VAL A 110 -1.41 1.51 14.28
N LYS A 111 -2.09 0.36 14.19
CA LYS A 111 -2.60 -0.31 15.39
C LYS A 111 -1.57 -1.21 16.05
N LEU A 112 -0.96 -2.11 15.29
CA LEU A 112 -0.01 -3.09 15.83
C LEU A 112 1.43 -2.57 15.89
N LYS A 113 1.72 -1.43 15.28
CA LYS A 113 3.04 -0.80 15.27
C LYS A 113 4.15 -1.77 14.86
N MET A 114 3.85 -2.63 13.89
CA MET A 114 4.81 -3.59 13.39
C MET A 114 6.02 -2.90 12.78
N ILE A 115 7.17 -3.55 12.88
CA ILE A 115 8.44 -3.02 12.39
C ILE A 115 8.61 -3.38 10.92
N GLY A 116 8.82 -2.40 10.09
CA GLY A 116 9.03 -2.60 8.66
C GLY A 116 10.18 -1.80 8.09
N THR A 117 10.54 -2.14 6.85
CA THR A 117 11.52 -1.40 6.06
C THR A 117 11.12 -1.36 4.60
N SER A 118 11.86 -0.62 3.79
CA SER A 118 11.71 -0.63 2.32
C SER A 118 13.03 -0.92 1.64
N THR A 119 12.96 -1.48 0.42
CA THR A 119 14.13 -1.64 -0.44
C THR A 119 14.65 -0.26 -0.86
N LYS A 120 15.86 -0.18 -1.40
CA LYS A 120 16.33 1.04 -2.06
C LYS A 120 15.49 1.34 -3.30
N LYS A 121 15.38 2.61 -3.69
CA LYS A 121 14.52 3.04 -4.81
C LYS A 121 14.87 2.39 -6.14
N ASN A 122 16.14 2.09 -6.37
CA ASN A 122 16.63 1.40 -7.56
C ASN A 122 16.53 -0.13 -7.50
N GLU A 123 16.21 -0.71 -6.35
CA GLU A 123 15.99 -2.14 -6.17
C GLU A 123 14.51 -2.46 -6.51
N LEU A 124 14.24 -2.59 -7.80
CA LEU A 124 12.91 -2.90 -8.29
C LEU A 124 12.54 -4.35 -8.02
N ILE A 125 11.39 -4.54 -7.37
CA ILE A 125 10.85 -5.86 -7.02
C ILE A 125 9.81 -6.31 -8.05
N ALA A 126 8.94 -5.40 -8.49
CA ALA A 126 7.84 -5.76 -9.36
C ALA A 126 7.58 -4.70 -10.43
N ASN A 127 6.95 -5.15 -11.51
CA ASN A 127 6.33 -4.31 -12.52
C ASN A 127 4.81 -4.40 -12.34
N PHE A 128 4.18 -3.24 -12.16
CA PHE A 128 2.75 -3.08 -11.95
C PHE A 128 2.07 -2.70 -13.26
N ARG A 129 1.03 -3.44 -13.63
CA ARG A 129 0.18 -3.13 -14.79
C ARG A 129 -0.96 -2.22 -14.36
N PRO A 130 -1.13 -1.04 -14.99
CA PRO A 130 -2.25 -0.15 -14.69
C PRO A 130 -3.58 -0.72 -15.20
N GLY A 131 -4.69 -0.27 -14.61
CA GLY A 131 -6.05 -0.64 -15.01
C GLY A 131 -6.76 -1.62 -14.10
N GLY A 132 -6.17 -1.95 -12.95
CA GLY A 132 -6.79 -2.82 -11.95
C GLY A 132 -8.00 -2.18 -11.26
N LEU A 133 -8.77 -3.00 -10.54
CA LEU A 133 -10.02 -2.64 -9.85
C LEU A 133 -9.90 -1.39 -8.94
N SER A 134 -8.77 -1.21 -8.28
CA SER A 134 -8.55 -0.06 -7.40
C SER A 134 -8.40 1.27 -8.15
N GLU A 135 -7.98 1.24 -9.42
CA GLU A 135 -7.84 2.44 -10.25
C GLU A 135 -9.17 2.89 -10.88
N THR A 136 -10.14 1.98 -11.02
CA THR A 136 -11.48 2.29 -11.56
C THR A 136 -12.41 2.89 -10.51
N LEU A 137 -12.02 2.83 -9.24
CA LEU A 137 -12.85 3.34 -8.15
C LEU A 137 -12.91 4.88 -8.21
N HIS A 138 -14.12 5.42 -8.30
CA HIS A 138 -14.33 6.87 -8.27
C HIS A 138 -13.75 7.47 -6.98
N TRP A 139 -13.04 8.60 -7.11
CA TRP A 139 -12.29 9.22 -6.00
C TRP A 139 -13.11 9.46 -4.74
N PHE A 140 -14.37 9.89 -4.89
CA PHE A 140 -15.26 10.15 -3.75
C PHE A 140 -15.65 8.85 -3.02
N LYS A 141 -15.96 7.79 -3.78
CA LYS A 141 -16.24 6.47 -3.21
C LYS A 141 -15.02 5.92 -2.47
N ARG A 142 -13.82 6.13 -3.03
CA ARG A 142 -12.57 5.77 -2.37
C ARG A 142 -12.42 6.50 -1.04
N LEU A 143 -12.63 7.83 -1.01
CA LEU A 143 -12.52 8.64 0.20
C LEU A 143 -13.51 8.19 1.29
N LEU A 144 -14.74 7.84 0.90
CA LEU A 144 -15.75 7.29 1.81
C LEU A 144 -15.31 5.94 2.41
N ILE A 145 -14.76 5.02 1.59
CA ILE A 145 -14.30 3.71 2.07
C ILE A 145 -13.09 3.89 3.01
N GLU A 146 -12.13 4.75 2.66
CA GLU A 146 -10.98 5.06 3.51
C GLU A 146 -11.44 5.62 4.87
N SER A 147 -12.42 6.51 4.89
CA SER A 147 -13.02 7.04 6.13
C SER A 147 -13.71 5.96 6.95
N LYS A 148 -14.47 5.06 6.30
CA LYS A 148 -15.11 3.90 6.96
C LYS A 148 -14.06 2.97 7.59
N ILE A 149 -12.97 2.66 6.89
CA ILE A 149 -11.87 1.83 7.40
C ILE A 149 -11.26 2.47 8.66
N ARG A 150 -11.03 3.77 8.65
CA ARG A 150 -10.49 4.51 9.78
C ARG A 150 -11.40 4.46 11.00
N ILE A 151 -12.72 4.71 10.82
CA ILE A 151 -13.73 4.63 11.87
C ILE A 151 -13.81 3.18 12.39
N HIS A 152 -13.88 2.19 11.51
CA HIS A 152 -13.88 0.77 11.88
C HIS A 152 -12.66 0.41 12.75
N ASN A 153 -11.51 0.98 12.42
CA ASN A 153 -10.28 0.83 13.18
C ASN A 153 -10.18 1.76 14.40
N LYS A 154 -11.29 2.36 14.84
CA LYS A 154 -11.41 3.20 16.04
C LYS A 154 -10.53 4.46 16.03
N GLN A 155 -10.29 5.03 14.86
CA GLN A 155 -9.70 6.37 14.78
C GLN A 155 -10.72 7.40 15.25
N ASN A 156 -10.27 8.48 15.88
CA ASN A 156 -11.15 9.54 16.35
C ASN A 156 -11.99 10.11 15.20
N PHE A 157 -13.30 10.14 15.36
CA PHE A 157 -14.27 10.55 14.33
C PHE A 157 -14.04 11.99 13.84
N ILE A 158 -13.78 12.91 14.75
CA ILE A 158 -13.53 14.32 14.41
C ILE A 158 -12.29 14.44 13.52
N PHE A 159 -11.23 13.69 13.86
CA PHE A 159 -10.01 13.67 13.06
C PHE A 159 -10.26 13.07 11.67
N VAL A 160 -11.06 12.00 11.56
CA VAL A 160 -11.43 11.42 10.25
C VAL A 160 -12.25 12.41 9.43
N LEU A 161 -13.17 13.14 10.04
CA LEU A 161 -13.95 14.18 9.37
C LEU A 161 -13.07 15.32 8.84
N ILE A 162 -12.13 15.80 9.64
CA ILE A 162 -11.16 16.82 9.22
C ILE A 162 -10.36 16.33 8.01
N LEU A 163 -9.86 15.10 8.04
CA LEU A 163 -9.11 14.53 6.91
C LEU A 163 -9.98 14.38 5.65
N PHE A 164 -11.24 13.96 5.82
CA PHE A 164 -12.19 13.88 4.73
C PHE A 164 -12.37 15.24 4.05
N LEU A 165 -12.61 16.28 4.82
CA LEU A 165 -12.78 17.65 4.31
C LEU A 165 -11.50 18.17 3.62
N LEU A 166 -10.34 17.96 4.20
CA LEU A 166 -9.06 18.36 3.61
C LEU A 166 -8.81 17.67 2.26
N HIS A 167 -9.09 16.38 2.15
CA HIS A 167 -8.95 15.65 0.88
C HIS A 167 -9.98 16.10 -0.16
N PHE A 168 -11.20 16.36 0.26
CA PHE A 168 -12.26 16.89 -0.57
C PHE A 168 -11.88 18.25 -1.16
N ILE A 169 -11.48 19.20 -0.31
CA ILE A 169 -11.03 20.54 -0.73
C ILE A 169 -9.83 20.45 -1.68
N ASN A 170 -8.83 19.64 -1.35
CA ASN A 170 -7.64 19.47 -2.18
C ASN A 170 -7.96 18.89 -3.56
N TYR A 171 -8.94 18.00 -3.65
CA TYR A 171 -9.41 17.45 -4.92
C TYR A 171 -9.99 18.56 -5.82
N TYR A 172 -10.92 19.38 -5.29
CA TYR A 172 -11.53 20.47 -6.05
C TYR A 172 -10.53 21.55 -6.42
N ARG A 173 -9.64 21.92 -5.51
CA ARG A 173 -8.53 22.83 -5.82
C ARG A 173 -7.73 22.35 -7.01
N ASN A 174 -7.38 21.06 -7.07
CA ASN A 174 -6.60 20.50 -8.17
C ASN A 174 -7.39 20.47 -9.50
N ILE A 175 -8.71 20.37 -9.47
CA ILE A 175 -9.56 20.52 -10.66
C ILE A 175 -9.49 21.95 -11.15
N VAL A 176 -9.76 22.91 -10.28
CA VAL A 176 -9.76 24.35 -10.63
C VAL A 176 -8.42 24.75 -11.24
N LEU A 177 -7.29 24.37 -10.62
CA LEU A 177 -5.96 24.66 -11.13
C LEU A 177 -5.63 24.04 -12.50
N ARG A 178 -6.38 23.02 -12.93
CA ARG A 178 -6.23 22.45 -14.29
C ARG A 178 -6.93 23.27 -15.36
N PHE A 179 -7.95 24.05 -15.00
CA PHE A 179 -8.64 24.94 -15.94
C PHE A 179 -7.85 26.24 -16.22
N PHE A 180 -6.87 26.55 -15.37
CA PHE A 180 -6.01 27.73 -15.53
C PHE A 180 -4.61 27.42 -16.08
N LYS A 181 -4.39 26.18 -16.51
CA LYS A 181 -3.18 25.73 -17.23
C LYS A 181 -3.51 25.38 -18.68
#